data_97445d289dac93b02e8b6318b38461a3
#
_entry.id   97445d289dac93b02e8b6318b38461a3
#
_cell.length_a   1.000
_cell.length_b   1.000
_cell.length_c   1.000
_cell.angle_alpha   90.00
_cell.angle_beta   90.00
_cell.angle_gamma   90.00
#
_symmetry.space_group_name_H-M   'P 1'
#
loop_
_entity.id
_entity.type
_entity.pdbx_description
1 polymer ?
#
loop_
_entity_poly.entity_id
_entity_poly.type
_entity_poly.pdbx_seq_one_letter_code
_entity_poly.pdbx_strand_id
1 'polypeptide(L)'
;MSGADAITVNVRKLIFTLAAVVAVLFVACSPEPKSDDVVAQTAKVYYDHLLHGQYDHFVDGTYRPDSIPDSYREQLIANARMYVAQQQKERGGICDVAAVGALVDTARHQGNAFVMLTFADSTREQIVVPMVYHNGVWYMR
;
A
#
# COMPACT_ATOMS: atom_id res chain seq x y z
N MET A 1 33.10 -18.05 56.16
CA MET A 1 33.16 -16.90 55.24
C MET A 1 33.04 -17.33 53.78
N SER A 2 32.24 -18.34 53.47
CA SER A 2 32.15 -18.85 52.08
C SER A 2 30.74 -18.97 51.55
N GLY A 3 29.75 -18.47 52.23
CA GLY A 3 28.35 -18.61 51.82
C GLY A 3 27.73 -17.39 51.11
N ALA A 4 28.29 -16.22 51.27
CA ALA A 4 27.71 -14.99 50.73
C ALA A 4 28.01 -14.79 49.24
N ASP A 5 29.17 -15.22 48.78
CA ASP A 5 29.60 -15.02 47.38
C ASP A 5 28.88 -15.97 46.38
N ALA A 6 28.54 -17.19 46.83
CA ALA A 6 27.82 -18.14 46.01
C ALA A 6 26.34 -17.74 45.76
N ILE A 7 25.72 -17.10 46.73
CA ILE A 7 24.33 -16.62 46.63
C ILE A 7 24.25 -15.44 45.67
N THR A 8 25.22 -14.52 45.75
CA THR A 8 25.27 -13.30 44.93
C THR A 8 25.50 -13.66 43.43
N VAL A 9 26.33 -14.65 43.15
CA VAL A 9 26.62 -15.11 41.77
C VAL A 9 25.38 -15.80 41.18
N ASN A 10 24.65 -16.57 41.97
CA ASN A 10 23.43 -17.23 41.50
C ASN A 10 22.29 -16.23 41.22
N VAL A 11 22.12 -15.23 42.07
CA VAL A 11 21.11 -14.20 41.87
C VAL A 11 21.42 -13.36 40.60
N ARG A 12 22.68 -13.02 40.34
CA ARG A 12 23.08 -12.32 39.11
C ARG A 12 22.82 -13.17 37.85
N LYS A 13 23.12 -14.46 37.88
CA LYS A 13 22.82 -15.38 36.78
C LYS A 13 21.32 -15.54 36.58
N LEU A 14 20.54 -15.58 37.65
CA LEU A 14 19.07 -15.68 37.58
C LEU A 14 18.45 -14.41 36.98
N ILE A 15 18.97 -13.22 37.33
CA ILE A 15 18.51 -11.94 36.78
C ILE A 15 18.86 -11.84 35.29
N PHE A 16 20.04 -12.28 34.86
CA PHE A 16 20.43 -12.28 33.45
C PHE A 16 19.60 -13.28 32.61
N THR A 17 19.29 -14.45 33.15
CA THR A 17 18.43 -15.42 32.46
C THR A 17 16.97 -14.95 32.40
N LEU A 18 16.46 -14.31 33.43
CA LEU A 18 15.12 -13.74 33.43
C LEU A 18 15.01 -12.55 32.43
N ALA A 19 16.03 -11.69 32.36
CA ALA A 19 16.09 -10.61 31.40
C ALA A 19 16.14 -11.11 29.95
N ALA A 20 16.86 -12.20 29.68
CA ALA A 20 16.92 -12.82 28.34
C ALA A 20 15.57 -13.44 27.92
N VAL A 21 14.83 -14.05 28.84
CA VAL A 21 13.50 -14.61 28.57
C VAL A 21 12.46 -13.53 28.32
N VAL A 22 12.52 -12.40 29.01
CA VAL A 22 11.60 -11.26 28.79
C VAL A 22 11.87 -10.58 27.44
N ALA A 23 13.12 -10.51 26.98
CA ALA A 23 13.46 -9.93 25.68
C ALA A 23 12.92 -10.72 24.48
N VAL A 24 12.70 -12.04 24.63
CA VAL A 24 12.15 -12.88 23.54
C VAL A 24 10.62 -12.75 23.39
N LEU A 25 9.92 -12.24 24.41
CA LEU A 25 8.46 -12.09 24.36
C LEU A 25 7.98 -10.82 23.64
N PHE A 26 8.90 -9.94 23.22
CA PHE A 26 8.56 -8.77 22.40
C PHE A 26 8.69 -9.00 20.88
N VAL A 27 8.88 -10.26 20.44
CA VAL A 27 8.82 -10.58 19.02
C VAL A 27 7.37 -10.63 18.59
N ALA A 28 6.90 -9.48 18.15
CA ALA A 28 5.99 -9.25 17.06
C ALA A 28 4.62 -9.96 17.11
N CYS A 29 3.62 -9.25 17.46
CA CYS A 29 2.42 -9.23 16.65
C CYS A 29 2.43 -7.94 15.84
N SER A 30 3.12 -7.91 14.71
CA SER A 30 2.71 -7.06 13.62
C SER A 30 1.39 -7.67 13.13
N PRO A 31 0.25 -6.97 13.23
CA PRO A 31 -0.99 -7.49 12.68
C PRO A 31 -0.77 -7.72 11.18
N GLU A 32 -1.06 -8.92 10.69
CA GLU A 32 -1.07 -9.16 9.25
C GLU A 32 -2.00 -8.11 8.61
N PRO A 33 -1.55 -7.41 7.55
CA PRO A 33 -2.39 -6.42 6.89
C PRO A 33 -3.67 -7.13 6.40
N LYS A 34 -4.82 -6.57 6.76
CA LYS A 34 -6.11 -7.10 6.28
C LYS A 34 -6.14 -7.00 4.76
N SER A 35 -6.84 -7.93 4.10
CA SER A 35 -6.98 -7.94 2.64
C SER A 35 -7.46 -6.59 2.10
N ASP A 36 -8.35 -5.93 2.81
CA ASP A 36 -8.89 -4.62 2.44
C ASP A 36 -7.81 -3.54 2.44
N ASP A 37 -6.91 -3.55 3.44
CA ASP A 37 -5.80 -2.62 3.52
C ASP A 37 -4.81 -2.83 2.36
N VAL A 38 -4.54 -4.09 1.99
CA VAL A 38 -3.66 -4.42 0.85
C VAL A 38 -4.23 -3.88 -0.45
N VAL A 39 -5.52 -4.05 -0.70
CA VAL A 39 -6.19 -3.58 -1.91
C VAL A 39 -6.18 -2.06 -1.99
N ALA A 40 -6.51 -1.38 -0.89
CA ALA A 40 -6.49 0.08 -0.83
C ALA A 40 -5.08 0.65 -1.06
N GLN A 41 -4.05 0.06 -0.43
CA GLN A 41 -2.65 0.48 -0.61
C GLN A 41 -2.15 0.20 -2.02
N THR A 42 -2.55 -0.92 -2.63
CA THR A 42 -2.18 -1.23 -4.02
C THR A 42 -2.76 -0.20 -4.99
N ALA A 43 -4.04 0.14 -4.84
CA ALA A 43 -4.66 1.19 -5.64
C ALA A 43 -3.96 2.55 -5.47
N LYS A 44 -3.60 2.90 -4.21
CA LYS A 44 -2.82 4.11 -3.92
C LYS A 44 -1.49 4.12 -4.69
N VAL A 45 -0.75 3.01 -4.71
CA VAL A 45 0.54 2.91 -5.41
C VAL A 45 0.37 3.21 -6.91
N TYR A 46 -0.68 2.70 -7.55
CA TYR A 46 -0.95 3.01 -8.96
C TYR A 46 -1.23 4.50 -9.17
N TYR A 47 -1.99 5.14 -8.29
CA TYR A 47 -2.24 6.58 -8.38
C TYR A 47 -1.04 7.43 -7.97
N ASP A 48 -0.13 6.93 -7.12
CA ASP A 48 1.16 7.56 -6.86
C ASP A 48 2.03 7.59 -8.14
N HIS A 49 2.01 6.53 -8.95
CA HIS A 49 2.67 6.55 -10.27
C HIS A 49 2.09 7.65 -11.16
N LEU A 50 0.77 7.79 -11.17
CA LEU A 50 0.10 8.87 -11.92
C LEU A 50 0.54 10.25 -11.43
N LEU A 51 0.56 10.46 -10.11
CA LEU A 51 0.99 11.71 -9.47
C LEU A 51 2.45 12.07 -9.82
N HIS A 52 3.34 11.08 -9.89
CA HIS A 52 4.76 11.28 -10.18
C HIS A 52 5.11 11.26 -11.67
N GLY A 53 4.12 11.27 -12.56
CA GLY A 53 4.34 11.27 -14.01
C GLY A 53 4.83 9.95 -14.60
N GLN A 54 4.74 8.87 -13.84
CA GLN A 54 5.05 7.50 -14.26
C GLN A 54 3.82 6.87 -14.93
N TYR A 55 3.38 7.46 -16.03
CA TYR A 55 2.13 7.11 -16.69
C TYR A 55 2.12 5.70 -17.26
N ASP A 56 3.27 5.20 -17.68
CA ASP A 56 3.47 3.82 -18.14
C ASP A 56 3.18 2.81 -17.01
N HIS A 57 3.73 3.03 -15.81
CA HIS A 57 3.45 2.21 -14.63
C HIS A 57 1.98 2.26 -14.20
N PHE A 58 1.34 3.43 -14.28
CA PHE A 58 -0.10 3.56 -14.03
C PHE A 58 -0.92 2.73 -15.02
N VAL A 59 -0.61 2.82 -16.31
CA VAL A 59 -1.30 2.08 -17.38
C VAL A 59 -1.07 0.57 -17.24
N ASP A 60 0.16 0.16 -16.91
CA ASP A 60 0.50 -1.26 -16.70
C ASP A 60 -0.13 -1.85 -15.43
N GLY A 61 -0.58 -1.02 -14.49
CA GLY A 61 -1.36 -1.41 -13.33
C GLY A 61 -2.80 -1.82 -13.63
N THR A 62 -3.27 -1.66 -14.87
CA THR A 62 -4.62 -2.08 -15.28
C THR A 62 -4.59 -3.53 -15.77
N TYR A 63 -5.53 -4.35 -15.25
CA TYR A 63 -5.67 -5.74 -15.67
C TYR A 63 -6.06 -5.86 -17.14
N ARG A 64 -5.31 -6.67 -17.85
CA ARG A 64 -5.60 -7.04 -19.23
C ARG A 64 -5.31 -8.52 -19.40
N PRO A 65 -6.32 -9.34 -19.73
CA PRO A 65 -6.13 -10.78 -19.96
C PRO A 65 -5.28 -11.07 -21.20
N ASP A 66 -5.35 -10.18 -22.18
CA ASP A 66 -4.62 -10.30 -23.45
C ASP A 66 -3.61 -9.17 -23.62
N SER A 67 -2.57 -9.41 -24.40
CA SER A 67 -1.63 -8.36 -24.81
C SER A 67 -2.35 -7.33 -25.69
N ILE A 68 -2.00 -6.06 -25.48
CA ILE A 68 -2.51 -4.97 -26.32
C ILE A 68 -1.41 -4.49 -27.27
N PRO A 69 -1.78 -3.97 -28.47
CA PRO A 69 -0.82 -3.35 -29.37
C PRO A 69 -0.09 -2.17 -28.69
N ASP A 70 1.19 -1.99 -29.00
CA ASP A 70 2.00 -0.90 -28.45
C ASP A 70 1.37 0.47 -28.72
N SER A 71 0.80 0.69 -29.91
CA SER A 71 0.11 1.93 -30.26
C SER A 71 -1.08 2.23 -29.35
N TYR A 72 -1.80 1.20 -28.92
CA TYR A 72 -2.92 1.37 -28.00
C TYR A 72 -2.41 1.67 -26.57
N ARG A 73 -1.35 0.99 -26.15
CA ARG A 73 -0.70 1.28 -24.87
C ARG A 73 -0.20 2.72 -24.81
N GLU A 74 0.46 3.20 -25.86
CA GLU A 74 0.91 4.59 -25.97
C GLU A 74 -0.26 5.60 -25.88
N GLN A 75 -1.39 5.28 -26.49
CA GLN A 75 -2.59 6.11 -26.39
C GLN A 75 -3.12 6.18 -24.95
N LEU A 76 -3.12 5.07 -24.22
CA LEU A 76 -3.52 5.05 -22.81
C LEU A 76 -2.57 5.90 -21.95
N ILE A 77 -1.27 5.84 -22.20
CA ILE A 77 -0.26 6.67 -21.54
C ILE A 77 -0.52 8.16 -21.85
N ALA A 78 -0.80 8.50 -23.11
CA ALA A 78 -1.14 9.87 -23.50
C ALA A 78 -2.42 10.37 -22.81
N ASN A 79 -3.44 9.52 -22.68
CA ASN A 79 -4.68 9.85 -21.97
C ASN A 79 -4.43 10.12 -20.48
N ALA A 80 -3.59 9.30 -19.82
CA ALA A 80 -3.21 9.52 -18.42
C ALA A 80 -2.49 10.87 -18.24
N ARG A 81 -1.58 11.20 -19.14
CA ARG A 81 -0.88 12.50 -19.15
C ARG A 81 -1.85 13.67 -19.36
N MET A 82 -2.80 13.52 -20.26
CA MET A 82 -3.82 14.53 -20.52
C MET A 82 -4.71 14.76 -19.30
N TYR A 83 -5.11 13.69 -18.61
CA TYR A 83 -5.87 13.78 -17.37
C TYR A 83 -5.13 14.62 -16.31
N VAL A 84 -3.85 14.30 -16.07
CA VAL A 84 -3.05 15.05 -15.09
C VAL A 84 -2.88 16.52 -15.51
N ALA A 85 -2.65 16.79 -16.79
CA ALA A 85 -2.55 18.16 -17.30
C ALA A 85 -3.86 18.94 -17.12
N GLN A 86 -5.00 18.29 -17.29
CA GLN A 86 -6.31 18.88 -17.04
C GLN A 86 -6.49 19.22 -15.55
N GLN A 87 -6.14 18.30 -14.64
CA GLN A 87 -6.20 18.56 -13.20
C GLN A 87 -5.25 19.73 -12.80
N GLN A 88 -4.08 19.81 -13.44
CA GLN A 88 -3.15 20.91 -13.23
C GLN A 88 -3.78 22.25 -13.62
N LYS A 89 -4.50 22.30 -14.75
CA LYS A 89 -5.16 23.52 -15.25
C LYS A 89 -6.36 23.92 -14.40
N GLU A 90 -7.16 22.95 -13.95
CA GLU A 90 -8.45 23.20 -13.29
C GLU A 90 -8.32 23.41 -11.79
N ARG A 91 -7.41 22.67 -11.13
CA ARG A 91 -7.31 22.59 -9.67
C ARG A 91 -5.89 22.80 -9.12
N GLY A 92 -4.95 23.19 -9.98
CA GLY A 92 -3.54 23.35 -9.61
C GLY A 92 -2.76 22.05 -9.51
N GLY A 93 -3.38 20.93 -9.89
CA GLY A 93 -2.79 19.60 -9.91
C GLY A 93 -3.11 18.75 -8.68
N ILE A 94 -2.90 17.43 -8.82
CA ILE A 94 -2.99 16.48 -7.71
C ILE A 94 -1.71 16.64 -6.89
N CYS A 95 -1.84 16.89 -5.58
CA CYS A 95 -0.69 17.05 -4.69
C CYS A 95 -0.53 15.92 -3.67
N ASP A 96 -1.58 15.12 -3.44
CA ASP A 96 -1.51 13.97 -2.53
C ASP A 96 -2.49 12.88 -2.94
N VAL A 97 -2.11 11.63 -2.66
CA VAL A 97 -2.93 10.43 -2.85
C VAL A 97 -2.91 9.63 -1.56
N ALA A 98 -4.08 9.36 -0.99
CA ALA A 98 -4.21 8.59 0.24
C ALA A 98 -5.14 7.39 0.06
N ALA A 99 -4.75 6.23 0.60
CA ALA A 99 -5.64 5.08 0.71
C ALA A 99 -6.66 5.34 1.83
N VAL A 100 -7.94 5.16 1.55
CA VAL A 100 -9.03 5.32 2.53
C VAL A 100 -9.48 3.97 3.06
N GLY A 101 -9.59 2.96 2.20
CA GLY A 101 -10.01 1.61 2.53
C GLY A 101 -10.42 0.85 1.28
N ALA A 102 -10.95 -0.35 1.45
CA ALA A 102 -11.50 -1.13 0.35
C ALA A 102 -12.66 -2.02 0.83
N LEU A 103 -13.47 -2.46 -0.12
CA LEU A 103 -14.42 -3.56 0.02
C LEU A 103 -13.96 -4.70 -0.88
N VAL A 104 -13.70 -5.87 -0.30
CA VAL A 104 -13.12 -7.02 -1.01
C VAL A 104 -14.07 -8.20 -0.99
N ASP A 105 -14.35 -8.74 -2.16
CA ASP A 105 -15.01 -10.04 -2.35
C ASP A 105 -13.91 -11.08 -2.71
N THR A 106 -13.45 -11.81 -1.71
CA THR A 106 -12.39 -12.80 -1.88
C THR A 106 -12.83 -13.98 -2.73
N ALA A 107 -14.11 -14.35 -2.71
CA ALA A 107 -14.65 -15.45 -3.50
C ALA A 107 -14.63 -15.16 -5.00
N ARG A 108 -14.83 -13.90 -5.37
CA ARG A 108 -14.80 -13.44 -6.77
C ARG A 108 -13.47 -12.87 -7.21
N HIS A 109 -12.49 -12.77 -6.30
CA HIS A 109 -11.20 -12.14 -6.58
C HIS A 109 -11.34 -10.69 -7.09
N GLN A 110 -12.28 -9.94 -6.51
CA GLN A 110 -12.58 -8.56 -6.89
C GLN A 110 -12.70 -7.68 -5.66
N GLY A 111 -12.50 -6.37 -5.86
CA GLY A 111 -12.66 -5.38 -4.82
C GLY A 111 -12.89 -3.99 -5.38
N ASN A 112 -13.27 -3.08 -4.51
CA ASN A 112 -13.33 -1.65 -4.77
C ASN A 112 -12.47 -0.95 -3.74
N ALA A 113 -11.38 -0.35 -4.19
CA ALA A 113 -10.55 0.50 -3.36
C ALA A 113 -11.10 1.93 -3.34
N PHE A 114 -10.99 2.59 -2.20
CA PHE A 114 -11.32 4.01 -2.03
C PHE A 114 -10.03 4.78 -1.86
N VAL A 115 -9.79 5.72 -2.75
CA VAL A 115 -8.59 6.55 -2.78
C VAL A 115 -9.01 8.01 -2.70
N MET A 116 -8.36 8.78 -1.83
CA MET A 116 -8.56 10.21 -1.70
C MET A 116 -7.50 10.96 -2.50
N LEU A 117 -7.92 11.75 -3.45
CA LEU A 117 -7.08 12.70 -4.16
C LEU A 117 -7.21 14.07 -3.49
N THR A 118 -6.08 14.72 -3.22
CA THR A 118 -6.03 16.10 -2.74
C THR A 118 -5.40 16.96 -3.83
N PHE A 119 -6.02 18.10 -4.12
CA PHE A 119 -5.57 19.01 -5.16
C PHE A 119 -4.94 20.28 -4.54
N ALA A 120 -4.12 20.97 -5.32
CA ALA A 120 -3.40 22.15 -4.84
C ALA A 120 -4.32 23.32 -4.47
N ASP A 121 -5.55 23.38 -5.01
CA ASP A 121 -6.59 24.33 -4.61
C ASP A 121 -7.28 23.97 -3.28
N SER A 122 -6.77 22.97 -2.54
CA SER A 122 -7.31 22.42 -1.28
C SER A 122 -8.59 21.62 -1.43
N THR A 123 -9.10 21.38 -2.63
CA THR A 123 -10.23 20.47 -2.85
C THR A 123 -9.78 19.01 -2.72
N ARG A 124 -10.72 18.14 -2.33
CA ARG A 124 -10.50 16.71 -2.14
C ARG A 124 -11.58 15.91 -2.85
N GLU A 125 -11.20 14.80 -3.42
CA GLU A 125 -12.12 13.91 -4.11
C GLU A 125 -11.83 12.46 -3.75
N GLN A 126 -12.83 11.76 -3.25
CA GLN A 126 -12.71 10.32 -3.07
C GLN A 126 -13.17 9.60 -4.32
N ILE A 127 -12.28 8.82 -4.89
CA ILE A 127 -12.55 7.99 -6.06
C ILE A 127 -12.69 6.53 -5.67
N VAL A 128 -13.47 5.78 -6.45
CA VAL A 128 -13.59 4.33 -6.35
C VAL A 128 -12.78 3.71 -7.47
N VAL A 129 -11.83 2.85 -7.11
CA VAL A 129 -10.98 2.13 -8.04
C VAL A 129 -11.38 0.65 -8.02
N PRO A 130 -12.06 0.15 -9.07
CA PRO A 130 -12.35 -1.26 -9.17
C PRO A 130 -11.05 -2.06 -9.32
N MET A 131 -10.93 -3.13 -8.54
CA MET A 131 -9.73 -3.96 -8.46
C MET A 131 -10.06 -5.41 -8.76
N VAL A 132 -9.11 -6.12 -9.36
CA VAL A 132 -9.19 -7.56 -9.63
C VAL A 132 -7.90 -8.23 -9.19
N TYR A 133 -8.03 -9.39 -8.53
CA TYR A 133 -6.88 -10.20 -8.12
C TYR A 133 -6.58 -11.25 -9.17
N HIS A 134 -5.33 -11.27 -9.64
CA HIS A 134 -4.87 -12.25 -10.62
C HIS A 134 -3.40 -12.61 -10.38
N ASN A 135 -3.12 -13.91 -10.30
CA ASN A 135 -1.75 -14.44 -10.11
C ASN A 135 -0.96 -13.78 -8.98
N GLY A 136 -1.59 -13.58 -7.83
CA GLY A 136 -0.91 -13.02 -6.66
C GLY A 136 -0.87 -11.49 -6.61
N VAL A 137 -1.42 -10.80 -7.61
CA VAL A 137 -1.36 -9.33 -7.73
C VAL A 137 -2.75 -8.74 -7.87
N TRP A 138 -2.98 -7.61 -7.23
CA TRP A 138 -4.15 -6.78 -7.44
C TRP A 138 -3.89 -5.76 -8.55
N TYR A 139 -4.77 -5.71 -9.54
CA TYR A 139 -4.75 -4.77 -10.66
C TYR A 139 -5.98 -3.89 -10.64
N MET A 140 -5.88 -2.69 -11.19
CA MET A 140 -7.04 -1.88 -11.55
C MET A 140 -7.82 -2.56 -12.70
N ARG A 141 -9.14 -2.40 -12.71
CA ARG A 141 -10.02 -2.96 -13.73
C ARG A 141 -10.59 -1.89 -14.65
#